data_fd2c618eda82af01e73420ab5e5beae9
#
_entry.id   fd2c618eda82af01e73420ab5e5beae9
#
_cell.length_a   1.000
_cell.length_b   1.000
_cell.length_c   1.000
_cell.angle_alpha   90.00
_cell.angle_beta   90.00
_cell.angle_gamma   90.00
#
_symmetry.space_group_name_H-M   'P 1'
#
loop_
_entity.id
_entity.type
_entity.pdbx_description
1 polymer ?
#
loop_
_entity_poly.entity_id
_entity_poly.type
_entity_poly.pdbx_seq_one_letter_code
_entity_poly.pdbx_strand_id
1 'polypeptide(L)'
;PHRGATLAIDGTIRVPERYAIDFIRMNPEDRLFDGLIGDLGSYAYFGTRIHSATAGKVVRVQDGLPEQVPGALPVGATIQNAAGNHVVVRINKGRYALYAHMKTGSTRVNVGDKVKPGKVLGLLGNSGNASAPHLHFHVMDSASPLKSNALPFTFKAFEGQGFVTDLDALVAGGDPLIQPNRLAGRHRGQLTLDNQVVSFGGSGR
;
A
#
# COMPACT_ATOMS: atom_id res chain seq x y z
N PRO A 1 -6.06 -5.07 -10.79
CA PRO A 1 -6.70 -4.37 -11.94
C PRO A 1 -6.04 -3.03 -12.26
N HIS A 2 -5.57 -2.24 -11.28
CA HIS A 2 -4.95 -0.93 -11.51
C HIS A 2 -3.59 -0.99 -12.22
N ARG A 3 -2.88 -2.12 -12.18
CA ARG A 3 -1.59 -2.31 -12.86
C ARG A 3 -1.64 -2.13 -14.38
N GLY A 4 -2.81 -2.31 -15.00
CA GLY A 4 -3.04 -2.07 -16.42
C GLY A 4 -3.54 -0.66 -16.74
N ALA A 5 -3.83 0.16 -15.73
CA ALA A 5 -4.40 1.48 -15.92
C ALA A 5 -3.43 2.40 -16.66
N THR A 6 -3.92 2.97 -17.75
CA THR A 6 -3.21 3.96 -18.56
C THR A 6 -3.98 5.26 -18.49
N LEU A 7 -3.31 6.33 -18.09
CA LEU A 7 -3.92 7.65 -17.91
C LEU A 7 -3.35 8.65 -18.92
N ALA A 8 -4.22 9.36 -19.61
CA ALA A 8 -3.84 10.52 -20.43
C ALA A 8 -3.85 11.77 -19.53
N ILE A 9 -2.68 12.27 -19.16
CA ILE A 9 -2.53 13.41 -18.25
C ILE A 9 -1.65 14.46 -18.94
N ASP A 10 -2.15 15.68 -19.06
CA ASP A 10 -1.44 16.82 -19.66
C ASP A 10 -0.84 16.45 -21.04
N GLY A 11 -1.62 15.76 -21.89
CA GLY A 11 -1.21 15.36 -23.24
C GLY A 11 -0.19 14.21 -23.29
N THR A 12 0.13 13.58 -22.16
CA THR A 12 1.09 12.47 -22.07
C THR A 12 0.41 11.23 -21.52
N ILE A 13 0.65 10.08 -22.15
CA ILE A 13 0.21 8.79 -21.62
C ILE A 13 1.13 8.37 -20.48
N ARG A 14 0.53 8.04 -19.32
CA ARG A 14 1.20 7.56 -18.12
C ARG A 14 0.68 6.18 -17.74
N VAL A 15 1.56 5.36 -17.14
CA VAL A 15 1.21 4.07 -16.54
C VAL A 15 1.66 4.09 -15.07
N PRO A 16 0.94 4.85 -14.22
CA PRO A 16 1.42 5.22 -12.90
C PRO A 16 1.52 4.03 -11.94
N GLU A 17 0.73 2.98 -12.13
CA GLU A 17 0.53 1.92 -11.13
C GLU A 17 0.91 0.52 -11.64
N ARG A 18 1.69 0.41 -12.74
CA ARG A 18 2.03 -0.88 -13.36
C ARG A 18 2.63 -1.90 -12.40
N TYR A 19 3.45 -1.46 -11.45
CA TYR A 19 4.14 -2.31 -10.47
C TYR A 19 3.66 -2.05 -9.05
N ALA A 20 2.50 -1.41 -8.89
CA ALA A 20 1.94 -1.14 -7.58
C ALA A 20 1.48 -2.43 -6.89
N ILE A 21 1.56 -2.40 -5.57
CA ILE A 21 1.11 -3.47 -4.68
C ILE A 21 0.22 -2.84 -3.61
N ASP A 22 -0.97 -3.41 -3.43
CA ASP A 22 -1.84 -3.12 -2.32
C ASP A 22 -1.61 -4.18 -1.24
N PHE A 23 -0.94 -3.76 -0.16
CA PHE A 23 -0.72 -4.62 0.99
C PHE A 23 -1.92 -4.51 1.94
N ILE A 24 -2.62 -5.60 2.08
CA ILE A 24 -3.64 -5.78 3.12
C ILE A 24 -3.06 -6.67 4.21
N ARG A 25 -3.63 -6.58 5.41
CA ARG A 25 -3.27 -7.46 6.52
C ARG A 25 -4.51 -8.18 7.02
N MET A 26 -4.42 -9.48 7.17
CA MET A 26 -5.45 -10.29 7.79
C MET A 26 -5.30 -10.25 9.33
N ASN A 27 -6.40 -10.45 10.03
CA ASN A 27 -6.41 -10.67 11.47
C ASN A 27 -5.91 -12.09 11.81
N PRO A 28 -5.80 -12.48 13.09
CA PRO A 28 -5.35 -13.83 13.47
C PRO A 28 -6.26 -14.97 12.97
N GLU A 29 -7.50 -14.67 12.62
CA GLU A 29 -8.49 -15.60 12.07
C GLU A 29 -8.49 -15.62 10.53
N ASP A 30 -7.44 -15.08 9.90
CA ASP A 30 -7.24 -14.94 8.46
C ASP A 30 -8.35 -14.18 7.73
N ARG A 31 -9.06 -13.27 8.43
CA ARG A 31 -10.10 -12.40 7.88
C ARG A 31 -9.60 -10.98 7.69
N LEU A 32 -10.21 -10.28 6.73
CA LEU A 32 -9.89 -8.89 6.44
C LEU A 32 -10.43 -7.95 7.52
N PHE A 33 -11.62 -8.24 8.04
CA PHE A 33 -12.27 -7.46 9.10
C PHE A 33 -13.11 -8.38 9.99
N ASP A 34 -13.46 -7.90 11.18
CA ASP A 34 -14.37 -8.57 12.11
C ASP A 34 -15.40 -7.53 12.60
N GLY A 35 -16.68 -7.69 12.18
CA GLY A 35 -17.75 -6.73 12.42
C GLY A 35 -18.35 -6.17 11.14
N LEU A 36 -18.74 -4.90 11.14
CA LEU A 36 -19.37 -4.26 10.00
C LEU A 36 -18.32 -3.82 8.97
N ILE A 37 -18.54 -4.19 7.70
CA ILE A 37 -17.63 -3.83 6.59
C ILE A 37 -17.43 -2.32 6.47
N GLY A 38 -18.46 -1.51 6.75
CA GLY A 38 -18.39 -0.04 6.66
C GLY A 38 -17.73 0.65 7.85
N ASP A 39 -17.32 -0.09 8.88
CA ASP A 39 -16.68 0.45 10.06
C ASP A 39 -15.16 0.22 10.01
N LEU A 40 -14.39 1.30 10.00
CA LEU A 40 -12.93 1.24 10.06
C LEU A 40 -12.41 0.54 11.33
N GLY A 41 -13.16 0.57 12.43
CA GLY A 41 -12.84 -0.13 13.67
C GLY A 41 -12.90 -1.66 13.54
N SER A 42 -13.62 -2.19 12.54
CA SER A 42 -13.68 -3.62 12.24
C SER A 42 -12.37 -4.17 11.67
N TYR A 43 -11.49 -3.30 11.14
CA TYR A 43 -10.21 -3.69 10.53
C TYR A 43 -9.09 -3.60 11.54
N ALA A 44 -8.67 -4.71 12.14
CA ALA A 44 -7.65 -4.77 13.21
C ALA A 44 -6.31 -4.12 12.83
N TYR A 45 -6.02 -3.97 11.56
CA TYR A 45 -4.81 -3.34 11.04
C TYR A 45 -4.97 -1.85 10.68
N PHE A 46 -6.19 -1.29 10.72
CA PHE A 46 -6.39 0.16 10.58
C PHE A 46 -5.62 0.91 11.68
N GLY A 47 -4.84 1.89 11.31
CA GLY A 47 -3.98 2.62 12.24
C GLY A 47 -2.68 1.91 12.62
N THR A 48 -2.33 0.78 12.02
CA THR A 48 -1.01 0.17 12.21
C THR A 48 0.10 1.00 11.55
N ARG A 49 1.34 0.84 12.02
CA ARG A 49 2.48 1.65 11.56
C ARG A 49 2.89 1.29 10.14
N ILE A 50 3.05 2.29 9.29
CA ILE A 50 3.69 2.17 7.98
C ILE A 50 5.16 2.54 8.13
N HIS A 51 6.04 1.62 7.75
CA HIS A 51 7.48 1.79 7.83
C HIS A 51 8.08 2.05 6.45
N SER A 52 9.10 2.91 6.39
CA SER A 52 9.87 3.08 5.17
C SER A 52 10.58 1.78 4.77
N ALA A 53 10.37 1.34 3.54
CA ALA A 53 11.06 0.17 2.96
C ALA A 53 12.50 0.50 2.50
N THR A 54 12.84 1.79 2.43
CA THR A 54 14.11 2.25 1.84
C THR A 54 14.72 3.41 2.62
N ALA A 55 16.01 3.63 2.43
CA ALA A 55 16.64 4.90 2.79
C ALA A 55 16.33 5.95 1.72
N GLY A 56 16.23 7.22 2.13
CA GLY A 56 16.00 8.32 1.20
C GLY A 56 15.68 9.64 1.90
N LYS A 57 15.20 10.58 1.07
CA LYS A 57 14.74 11.91 1.55
C LYS A 57 13.25 12.04 1.26
N VAL A 58 12.46 12.43 2.25
CA VAL A 58 11.05 12.78 2.06
C VAL A 58 10.96 14.02 1.18
N VAL A 59 10.22 13.92 0.09
CA VAL A 59 10.06 15.00 -0.90
C VAL A 59 8.63 15.47 -1.05
N ARG A 60 7.67 14.69 -0.57
CA ARG A 60 6.26 15.06 -0.53
C ARG A 60 5.58 14.42 0.66
N VAL A 61 4.70 15.18 1.30
CA VAL A 61 3.78 14.75 2.34
C VAL A 61 2.43 15.36 2.02
N GLN A 62 1.40 14.55 2.01
CA GLN A 62 0.00 14.96 2.00
C GLN A 62 -0.66 14.36 3.23
N ASP A 63 -1.35 15.20 4.01
CA ASP A 63 -2.13 14.77 5.16
C ASP A 63 -3.41 15.60 5.26
N GLY A 64 -4.36 15.18 6.11
CA GLY A 64 -5.61 15.90 6.36
C GLY A 64 -6.76 15.55 5.43
N LEU A 65 -6.60 14.69 4.42
CA LEU A 65 -7.71 14.18 3.63
C LEU A 65 -8.52 13.17 4.46
N PRO A 66 -9.87 13.18 4.39
CA PRO A 66 -10.71 12.29 5.19
C PRO A 66 -10.57 10.82 4.79
N GLU A 67 -10.89 9.93 5.73
CA GLU A 67 -11.07 8.51 5.44
C GLU A 67 -12.31 8.29 4.57
N GLN A 68 -12.28 7.29 3.72
CA GLN A 68 -13.45 6.78 3.00
C GLN A 68 -14.17 5.73 3.84
N VAL A 69 -15.43 5.46 3.50
CA VAL A 69 -16.20 4.37 4.12
C VAL A 69 -15.78 3.05 3.48
N PRO A 70 -15.26 2.07 4.24
CA PRO A 70 -14.90 0.78 3.67
C PRO A 70 -16.11 0.06 3.07
N GLY A 71 -15.88 -0.73 2.01
CA GLY A 71 -16.93 -1.44 1.29
C GLY A 71 -17.77 -0.58 0.36
N ALA A 72 -17.62 0.76 0.40
CA ALA A 72 -18.29 1.68 -0.50
C ALA A 72 -17.34 2.19 -1.61
N LEU A 73 -17.93 2.70 -2.69
CA LEU A 73 -17.15 3.39 -3.71
C LEU A 73 -16.61 4.72 -3.13
N PRO A 74 -15.32 5.02 -3.31
CA PRO A 74 -14.73 6.25 -2.83
C PRO A 74 -15.42 7.49 -3.42
N VAL A 75 -15.70 8.48 -2.57
CA VAL A 75 -16.35 9.72 -2.96
C VAL A 75 -15.33 10.84 -3.13
N GLY A 76 -15.47 11.63 -4.21
CA GLY A 76 -14.65 12.81 -4.46
C GLY A 76 -13.20 12.52 -4.86
N ALA A 77 -12.89 11.31 -5.28
CA ALA A 77 -11.56 10.97 -5.79
C ALA A 77 -11.27 11.69 -7.12
N THR A 78 -10.12 12.35 -7.19
CA THR A 78 -9.59 13.06 -8.36
C THR A 78 -8.14 12.63 -8.59
N ILE A 79 -7.55 13.00 -9.73
CA ILE A 79 -6.12 12.75 -10.00
C ILE A 79 -5.22 13.38 -8.91
N GLN A 80 -5.66 14.48 -8.31
CA GLN A 80 -4.88 15.22 -7.30
C GLN A 80 -4.89 14.55 -5.92
N ASN A 81 -6.00 13.88 -5.56
CA ASN A 81 -6.22 13.32 -4.23
C ASN A 81 -6.38 11.79 -4.19
N ALA A 82 -6.36 11.11 -5.34
CA ALA A 82 -6.56 9.65 -5.39
C ALA A 82 -5.60 8.87 -4.49
N ALA A 83 -4.35 9.30 -4.37
CA ALA A 83 -3.39 8.66 -3.45
C ALA A 83 -3.71 8.89 -1.95
N GLY A 84 -4.73 9.68 -1.63
CA GLY A 84 -5.08 10.00 -0.25
C GLY A 84 -3.95 10.69 0.52
N ASN A 85 -3.92 10.50 1.82
CA ASN A 85 -2.80 10.91 2.65
C ASN A 85 -1.60 10.04 2.32
N HIS A 86 -0.45 10.65 2.05
CA HIS A 86 0.68 9.90 1.52
C HIS A 86 2.03 10.54 1.82
N VAL A 87 3.07 9.73 1.77
CA VAL A 87 4.47 10.15 1.85
C VAL A 87 5.19 9.66 0.59
N VAL A 88 6.00 10.54 -0.01
CA VAL A 88 6.91 10.19 -1.11
C VAL A 88 8.35 10.33 -0.64
N VAL A 89 9.10 9.25 -0.75
CA VAL A 89 10.53 9.20 -0.40
C VAL A 89 11.35 9.10 -1.69
N ARG A 90 12.21 10.09 -1.93
CA ARG A 90 13.20 10.03 -3.01
C ARG A 90 14.33 9.09 -2.60
N ILE A 91 14.45 7.96 -3.28
CA ILE A 91 15.49 6.94 -3.07
C ILE A 91 16.82 7.43 -3.65
N ASN A 92 16.78 7.84 -4.92
CA ASN A 92 17.89 8.44 -5.65
C ASN A 92 17.35 9.31 -6.81
N LYS A 93 18.21 9.77 -7.73
CA LYS A 93 17.78 10.55 -8.89
C LYS A 93 16.85 9.70 -9.78
N GLY A 94 15.63 10.18 -10.00
CA GLY A 94 14.62 9.53 -10.84
C GLY A 94 13.95 8.32 -10.22
N ARG A 95 14.08 8.08 -8.90
CA ARG A 95 13.37 6.99 -8.22
C ARG A 95 12.75 7.45 -6.92
N TYR A 96 11.45 7.24 -6.77
CA TYR A 96 10.64 7.71 -5.67
C TYR A 96 9.74 6.59 -5.18
N ALA A 97 9.72 6.32 -3.89
CA ALA A 97 8.81 5.35 -3.26
C ALA A 97 7.56 6.09 -2.74
N LEU A 98 6.39 5.67 -3.16
CA LEU A 98 5.09 6.14 -2.67
C LEU A 98 4.56 5.20 -1.59
N TYR A 99 4.05 5.78 -0.51
CA TYR A 99 3.30 5.13 0.56
C TYR A 99 1.98 5.87 0.70
N ALA A 100 0.88 5.29 0.22
CA ALA A 100 -0.40 5.97 0.06
C ALA A 100 -1.51 5.39 0.95
N HIS A 101 -2.66 6.08 0.96
CA HIS A 101 -3.85 5.78 1.75
C HIS A 101 -3.61 5.78 3.26
N MET A 102 -2.71 6.66 3.74
CA MET A 102 -2.43 6.79 5.16
C MET A 102 -3.63 7.37 5.93
N LYS A 103 -3.68 7.04 7.21
CA LYS A 103 -4.68 7.56 8.16
C LYS A 103 -4.55 9.07 8.30
N THR A 104 -5.68 9.75 8.34
CA THR A 104 -5.78 11.20 8.52
C THR A 104 -5.08 11.66 9.79
N GLY A 105 -4.26 12.71 9.69
CA GLY A 105 -3.52 13.30 10.82
C GLY A 105 -2.41 12.40 11.39
N SER A 106 -1.96 11.40 10.63
CA SER A 106 -1.06 10.38 11.15
C SER A 106 0.38 10.47 10.66
N THR A 107 0.70 11.35 9.73
CA THR A 107 2.07 11.46 9.20
C THR A 107 3.08 11.79 10.30
N ARG A 108 4.27 11.16 10.26
CA ARG A 108 5.31 11.24 11.29
C ARG A 108 6.62 11.79 10.73
N VAL A 109 6.58 12.33 9.52
CA VAL A 109 7.73 12.89 8.82
C VAL A 109 7.33 14.16 8.06
N ASN A 110 8.32 15.04 7.84
CA ASN A 110 8.16 16.28 7.09
C ASN A 110 8.96 16.22 5.78
N VAL A 111 8.59 17.06 4.82
CA VAL A 111 9.40 17.27 3.62
C VAL A 111 10.79 17.74 4.03
N GLY A 112 11.81 17.07 3.50
CA GLY A 112 13.21 17.32 3.83
C GLY A 112 13.84 16.27 4.74
N ASP A 113 13.05 15.53 5.51
CA ASP A 113 13.54 14.49 6.43
C ASP A 113 14.30 13.40 5.70
N LYS A 114 15.40 12.94 6.30
CA LYS A 114 16.10 11.73 5.89
C LYS A 114 15.53 10.53 6.63
N VAL A 115 15.15 9.50 5.89
CA VAL A 115 14.61 8.25 6.44
C VAL A 115 15.55 7.08 6.14
N LYS A 116 15.47 6.05 6.99
CA LYS A 116 16.11 4.75 6.81
C LYS A 116 15.03 3.66 6.77
N PRO A 117 15.33 2.44 6.26
CA PRO A 117 14.42 1.31 6.40
C PRO A 117 13.96 1.14 7.85
N GLY A 118 12.67 0.89 8.06
CA GLY A 118 12.08 0.76 9.39
C GLY A 118 11.63 2.07 10.05
N LYS A 119 11.97 3.26 9.52
CA LYS A 119 11.44 4.53 10.03
C LYS A 119 9.93 4.58 9.85
N VAL A 120 9.18 4.85 10.92
CA VAL A 120 7.73 5.07 10.84
C VAL A 120 7.44 6.34 10.05
N LEU A 121 6.62 6.22 9.00
CA LEU A 121 6.20 7.32 8.14
C LEU A 121 4.82 7.88 8.53
N GLY A 122 3.95 7.03 9.01
CA GLY A 122 2.57 7.31 9.40
C GLY A 122 1.84 6.03 9.78
N LEU A 123 0.51 6.08 9.78
CA LEU A 123 -0.35 4.95 10.10
C LEU A 123 -1.17 4.55 8.87
N LEU A 124 -1.52 3.27 8.77
CA LEU A 124 -2.36 2.72 7.71
C LEU A 124 -3.78 3.25 7.85
N GLY A 125 -4.35 3.74 6.77
CA GLY A 125 -5.66 4.34 6.69
C GLY A 125 -6.49 3.85 5.51
N ASN A 126 -7.49 4.66 5.14
CA ASN A 126 -8.42 4.42 4.04
C ASN A 126 -8.75 5.72 3.29
N SER A 127 -7.82 6.65 3.18
CA SER A 127 -8.03 7.95 2.55
C SER A 127 -7.82 7.93 1.04
N GLY A 128 -8.44 8.85 0.32
CA GLY A 128 -8.31 8.96 -1.14
C GLY A 128 -9.17 7.96 -1.91
N ASN A 129 -8.63 7.33 -2.96
CA ASN A 129 -9.35 6.33 -3.77
C ASN A 129 -9.16 4.92 -3.19
N ALA A 130 -9.65 4.70 -1.98
CA ALA A 130 -9.54 3.45 -1.25
C ALA A 130 -10.91 2.94 -0.80
N SER A 131 -11.24 1.69 -1.10
CA SER A 131 -12.49 1.02 -0.72
C SER A 131 -12.36 0.12 0.50
N ALA A 132 -11.14 -0.13 0.98
CA ALA A 132 -10.83 -0.82 2.23
C ALA A 132 -9.44 -0.36 2.71
N PRO A 133 -9.15 -0.40 4.02
CA PRO A 133 -7.83 -0.07 4.53
C PRO A 133 -6.73 -0.92 3.89
N HIS A 134 -5.71 -0.29 3.31
CA HIS A 134 -4.56 -0.96 2.73
C HIS A 134 -3.38 0.00 2.60
N LEU A 135 -2.18 -0.53 2.41
CA LEU A 135 -1.03 0.25 2.00
C LEU A 135 -0.82 0.09 0.50
N HIS A 136 -1.12 1.12 -0.27
CA HIS A 136 -0.70 1.19 -1.66
C HIS A 136 0.77 1.63 -1.74
N PHE A 137 1.59 0.79 -2.36
CA PHE A 137 3.02 1.01 -2.48
C PHE A 137 3.52 0.77 -3.90
N HIS A 138 4.29 1.70 -4.44
CA HIS A 138 5.07 1.49 -5.66
C HIS A 138 6.28 2.42 -5.76
N VAL A 139 7.15 2.17 -6.74
CA VAL A 139 8.28 3.04 -7.11
C VAL A 139 7.94 3.78 -8.39
N MET A 140 8.25 5.09 -8.44
CA MET A 140 7.91 6.01 -9.52
C MET A 140 9.14 6.71 -10.09
N ASP A 141 9.01 7.25 -11.32
CA ASP A 141 10.03 8.07 -11.98
C ASP A 141 10.02 9.55 -11.55
N SER A 142 8.95 10.00 -10.87
CA SER A 142 8.83 11.37 -10.34
C SER A 142 8.09 11.40 -9.01
N ALA A 143 8.02 12.56 -8.34
CA ALA A 143 7.38 12.71 -7.03
C ALA A 143 5.85 12.90 -7.08
N SER A 144 5.23 12.76 -8.25
CA SER A 144 3.78 12.97 -8.43
C SER A 144 3.07 11.63 -8.62
N PRO A 145 2.21 11.17 -7.69
CA PRO A 145 1.65 9.81 -7.69
C PRO A 145 1.04 9.37 -9.03
N LEU A 146 0.11 10.14 -9.60
CA LEU A 146 -0.56 9.75 -10.86
C LEU A 146 0.01 10.41 -12.11
N LYS A 147 0.88 11.44 -11.98
CA LYS A 147 1.56 12.07 -13.12
C LYS A 147 2.94 11.48 -13.40
N SER A 148 3.29 10.38 -12.76
CA SER A 148 4.53 9.60 -12.96
C SER A 148 4.26 8.32 -13.72
N ASN A 149 5.33 7.61 -14.11
CA ASN A 149 5.25 6.22 -14.49
C ASN A 149 5.80 5.35 -13.36
N ALA A 150 5.15 4.20 -13.12
CA ALA A 150 5.68 3.22 -12.20
C ALA A 150 6.94 2.57 -12.78
N LEU A 151 7.92 2.35 -11.92
CA LEU A 151 9.17 1.68 -12.23
C LEU A 151 9.20 0.28 -11.61
N PRO A 152 9.81 -0.70 -12.28
CA PRO A 152 10.01 -2.01 -11.68
C PRO A 152 10.94 -1.90 -10.45
N PHE A 153 10.64 -2.69 -9.42
CA PHE A 153 11.44 -2.81 -8.22
C PHE A 153 11.39 -4.23 -7.67
N THR A 154 12.27 -4.53 -6.74
CA THR A 154 12.26 -5.80 -6.02
C THR A 154 12.52 -5.54 -4.54
N PHE A 155 12.02 -6.43 -3.68
CA PHE A 155 12.38 -6.45 -2.27
C PHE A 155 13.69 -7.22 -2.08
N LYS A 156 14.55 -6.75 -1.15
CA LYS A 156 15.80 -7.43 -0.83
C LYS A 156 15.55 -8.86 -0.36
N ALA A 157 14.56 -9.04 0.52
CA ALA A 157 14.09 -10.34 0.97
C ALA A 157 12.71 -10.21 1.63
N PHE A 158 11.93 -11.28 1.56
CA PHE A 158 10.71 -11.51 2.34
C PHE A 158 10.50 -13.01 2.52
N GLU A 159 9.66 -13.38 3.48
CA GLU A 159 9.23 -14.75 3.69
C GLU A 159 7.83 -14.93 3.11
N GLY A 160 7.67 -15.88 2.19
CA GLY A 160 6.37 -16.36 1.73
C GLY A 160 5.76 -17.26 2.78
N GLN A 161 4.49 -17.04 3.12
CA GLN A 161 3.76 -17.79 4.14
C GLN A 161 2.58 -18.57 3.56
N GLY A 162 2.26 -18.35 2.28
CA GLY A 162 1.17 -19.04 1.62
C GLY A 162 0.59 -18.22 0.46
N PHE A 163 -0.57 -18.66 0.02
CA PHE A 163 -1.29 -18.07 -1.12
C PHE A 163 -2.79 -18.10 -0.86
N VAL A 164 -3.44 -16.93 -0.95
CA VAL A 164 -4.91 -16.80 -0.88
C VAL A 164 -5.51 -17.31 -2.20
N THR A 165 -6.39 -18.30 -2.12
CA THR A 165 -7.04 -18.88 -3.32
C THR A 165 -8.40 -18.29 -3.60
N ASP A 166 -9.05 -17.72 -2.59
CA ASP A 166 -10.36 -17.07 -2.68
C ASP A 166 -10.29 -15.63 -2.18
N LEU A 167 -9.89 -14.73 -3.09
CA LEU A 167 -9.83 -13.31 -2.78
C LEU A 167 -11.22 -12.70 -2.56
N ASP A 168 -12.23 -13.18 -3.27
CA ASP A 168 -13.60 -12.68 -3.15
C ASP A 168 -14.17 -13.02 -1.77
N ALA A 169 -13.92 -14.24 -1.28
CA ALA A 169 -14.27 -14.61 0.10
C ALA A 169 -13.55 -13.72 1.12
N LEU A 170 -12.24 -13.47 0.96
CA LEU A 170 -11.49 -12.58 1.85
C LEU A 170 -12.10 -11.17 1.89
N VAL A 171 -12.40 -10.59 0.73
CA VAL A 171 -12.98 -9.23 0.63
C VAL A 171 -14.39 -9.19 1.22
N ALA A 172 -15.14 -10.27 1.14
CA ALA A 172 -16.45 -10.41 1.77
C ALA A 172 -16.40 -10.67 3.29
N GLY A 173 -15.19 -10.81 3.87
CA GLY A 173 -15.01 -11.12 5.30
C GLY A 173 -15.13 -12.61 5.64
N GLY A 174 -15.11 -13.48 4.61
CA GLY A 174 -15.11 -14.93 4.77
C GLY A 174 -13.73 -15.56 4.81
N ASP A 175 -13.69 -16.90 4.76
CA ASP A 175 -12.44 -17.67 4.74
C ASP A 175 -11.77 -17.58 3.36
N PRO A 176 -10.54 -17.07 3.26
CA PRO A 176 -9.83 -16.91 1.99
C PRO A 176 -9.22 -18.19 1.43
N LEU A 177 -9.37 -19.35 2.09
CA LEU A 177 -8.78 -20.63 1.71
C LEU A 177 -7.27 -20.50 1.41
N ILE A 178 -6.47 -20.28 2.45
CA ILE A 178 -5.02 -20.12 2.32
C ILE A 178 -4.35 -21.47 2.06
N GLN A 179 -3.52 -21.53 1.02
CA GLN A 179 -2.61 -22.65 0.74
C GLN A 179 -1.23 -22.36 1.37
N PRO A 180 -0.88 -22.90 2.53
CA PRO A 180 0.31 -22.49 3.28
C PRO A 180 1.63 -22.89 2.62
N ASN A 181 1.66 -23.95 1.81
CA ASN A 181 2.88 -24.43 1.15
C ASN A 181 3.12 -23.80 -0.23
N ARG A 182 2.13 -23.11 -0.78
CA ARG A 182 2.27 -22.47 -2.07
C ARG A 182 3.04 -21.15 -1.91
N LEU A 183 4.14 -21.00 -2.64
CA LEU A 183 5.04 -19.84 -2.57
C LEU A 183 5.64 -19.58 -1.17
N ALA A 184 5.68 -20.60 -0.31
CA ALA A 184 6.30 -20.51 1.00
C ALA A 184 7.82 -20.45 0.91
N GLY A 185 8.45 -19.93 1.99
CA GLY A 185 9.89 -19.84 2.12
C GLY A 185 10.47 -18.50 1.75
N ARG A 186 11.80 -18.42 1.79
CA ARG A 186 12.53 -17.17 1.64
C ARG A 186 12.73 -16.77 0.19
N HIS A 187 12.24 -15.60 -0.17
CA HIS A 187 12.40 -14.96 -1.46
C HIS A 187 13.43 -13.82 -1.38
N ARG A 188 14.26 -13.66 -2.42
CA ARG A 188 15.30 -12.61 -2.49
C ARG A 188 15.30 -11.95 -3.86
N GLY A 189 15.43 -10.63 -3.91
CA GLY A 189 15.50 -9.87 -5.16
C GLY A 189 14.26 -10.03 -6.04
N GLN A 190 13.10 -10.22 -5.45
CA GLN A 190 11.84 -10.47 -6.13
C GLN A 190 10.77 -9.46 -5.76
N LEU A 191 9.78 -9.30 -6.62
CA LEU A 191 8.51 -8.66 -6.31
C LEU A 191 7.58 -9.73 -5.73
N THR A 192 6.70 -9.36 -4.81
CA THR A 192 5.63 -10.26 -4.35
C THR A 192 4.64 -10.52 -5.48
N LEU A 193 4.03 -11.70 -5.48
CA LEU A 193 2.97 -12.05 -6.42
C LEU A 193 1.61 -11.63 -5.86
N ASP A 194 0.62 -11.51 -6.76
CA ASP A 194 -0.75 -11.26 -6.35
C ASP A 194 -1.24 -12.41 -5.46
N ASN A 195 -2.00 -12.11 -4.44
CA ASN A 195 -2.54 -13.05 -3.45
C ASN A 195 -1.49 -13.82 -2.63
N GLN A 196 -0.20 -13.49 -2.74
CA GLN A 196 0.83 -14.11 -1.92
C GLN A 196 0.77 -13.56 -0.49
N VAL A 197 0.70 -14.46 0.49
CA VAL A 197 0.85 -14.10 1.91
C VAL A 197 2.33 -13.98 2.22
N VAL A 198 2.74 -12.81 2.73
CA VAL A 198 4.17 -12.50 2.94
C VAL A 198 4.40 -11.82 4.28
N SER A 199 5.62 -11.96 4.80
CA SER A 199 6.12 -11.14 5.90
C SER A 199 7.48 -10.53 5.56
N PHE A 200 7.68 -9.29 6.00
CA PHE A 200 8.92 -8.53 5.80
C PHE A 200 9.66 -8.39 7.13
N GLY A 201 10.83 -9.01 7.21
CA GLY A 201 11.83 -8.77 8.24
C GLY A 201 11.41 -8.98 9.69
N GLY A 202 11.95 -9.99 10.26
CA GLY A 202 12.24 -10.21 11.65
C GLY A 202 11.26 -9.73 12.71
N SER A 203 10.69 -10.65 13.32
CA SER A 203 9.89 -10.77 14.53
C SER A 203 8.40 -10.92 14.29
N GLY A 204 8.03 -12.13 14.32
CA GLY A 204 6.95 -12.71 15.13
C GLY A 204 5.57 -12.09 15.02
N ARG A 205 4.69 -12.96 14.71
CA ARG A 205 3.28 -12.87 15.06
C ARG A 205 3.07 -12.32 16.46
#